data_70ff49ab744c0894e39cfe57483360e2
#
_entry.id   70ff49ab744c0894e39cfe57483360e2
#
_cell.length_a   1.000
_cell.length_b   1.000
_cell.length_c   1.000
_cell.angle_alpha   90.00
_cell.angle_beta   90.00
_cell.angle_gamma   90.00
#
_symmetry.space_group_name_H-M   'P 1'
#
loop_
_entity.id
_entity.type
_entity.pdbx_description
1 polymer ?
#
loop_
_entity_poly.entity_id
_entity_poly.type
_entity_poly.pdbx_seq_one_letter_code
_entity_poly.pdbx_strand_id
1 'polypeptide(L)'
;MYAKFDQTKAPLIIIEFTGEKANAQNFAHYLRSLEENYAREEQIALVFDARKALDLNPLYQMKQAHWLRKNKALIERYCQGVAYVVPNSFLRTMLGLVFKIQPNPVPFKVFENLDAGLVWAASQLEAQ
;
A
#
# COMPACT_ATOMS: atom_id res chain seq x y z
N MET A 1 -15.95 -6.01 1.23
CA MET A 1 -14.68 -5.56 1.83
C MET A 1 -13.83 -4.88 0.77
N TYR A 2 -13.38 -3.68 1.05
CA TYR A 2 -12.60 -2.89 0.09
C TYR A 2 -11.17 -3.45 -0.10
N ALA A 3 -10.53 -3.85 0.99
CA ALA A 3 -9.18 -4.41 0.98
C ALA A 3 -9.07 -5.55 1.99
N LYS A 4 -8.32 -6.58 1.62
CA LYS A 4 -8.03 -7.72 2.50
C LYS A 4 -6.57 -7.65 2.92
N PHE A 5 -6.32 -7.79 4.21
CA PHE A 5 -4.97 -7.79 4.78
C PHE A 5 -4.56 -9.23 5.08
N ASP A 6 -3.56 -9.72 4.36
CA ASP A 6 -3.00 -11.05 4.58
C ASP A 6 -1.72 -10.92 5.38
N GLN A 7 -1.75 -11.36 6.62
CA GLN A 7 -0.64 -11.30 7.55
C GLN A 7 0.01 -12.67 7.80
N THR A 8 -0.37 -13.68 7.01
CA THR A 8 0.14 -15.04 7.19
C THR A 8 1.63 -15.15 6.91
N LYS A 9 2.19 -14.21 6.15
CA LYS A 9 3.62 -14.15 5.82
C LYS A 9 4.34 -13.04 6.56
N ALA A 10 3.76 -12.55 7.67
CA ALA A 10 4.36 -11.46 8.44
C ALA A 10 5.84 -11.77 8.72
N PRO A 11 6.72 -10.78 8.65
CA PRO A 11 6.49 -9.33 8.56
C PRO A 11 6.21 -8.79 7.15
N LEU A 12 6.01 -9.64 6.17
CA LEU A 12 5.55 -9.26 4.83
C LEU A 12 4.03 -9.23 4.83
N ILE A 13 3.44 -8.05 4.64
CA ILE A 13 1.99 -7.86 4.69
C ILE A 13 1.46 -7.62 3.29
N ILE A 14 0.51 -8.45 2.85
CA ILE A 14 -0.10 -8.32 1.54
C ILE A 14 -1.46 -7.65 1.71
N ILE A 15 -1.70 -6.57 0.98
CA ILE A 15 -2.95 -5.83 0.99
C ILE A 15 -3.61 -5.98 -0.37
N GLU A 16 -4.64 -6.80 -0.46
CA GLU A 16 -5.34 -7.07 -1.72
C GLU A 16 -6.59 -6.21 -1.83
N PHE A 17 -6.63 -5.36 -2.86
CA PHE A 17 -7.85 -4.62 -3.19
C PHE A 17 -8.81 -5.55 -3.91
N THR A 18 -10.05 -5.60 -3.45
CA THR A 18 -11.02 -6.62 -3.89
C THR A 18 -11.80 -6.25 -5.14
N GLY A 19 -11.71 -4.99 -5.57
CA GLY A 19 -12.53 -4.46 -6.65
C GLY A 19 -13.81 -3.79 -6.17
N GLU A 20 -14.09 -3.84 -4.87
CA GLU A 20 -15.22 -3.12 -4.30
C GLU A 20 -14.99 -1.62 -4.40
N LYS A 21 -16.04 -0.87 -4.71
CA LYS A 21 -15.96 0.58 -4.77
C LYS A 21 -15.66 1.18 -3.40
N ALA A 22 -14.76 2.16 -3.37
CA ALA A 22 -14.48 2.89 -2.14
C ALA A 22 -15.68 3.76 -1.73
N ASN A 23 -15.96 3.76 -0.45
CA ASN A 23 -16.90 4.69 0.16
C ASN A 23 -16.30 5.18 1.49
N ALA A 24 -16.95 6.14 2.13
CA ALA A 24 -16.42 6.74 3.35
C ALA A 24 -16.11 5.69 4.43
N GLN A 25 -16.99 4.70 4.56
CA GLN A 25 -16.91 3.68 5.60
C GLN A 25 -15.81 2.66 5.36
N ASN A 26 -15.79 2.07 4.15
CA ASN A 26 -14.80 1.03 3.86
C ASN A 26 -13.39 1.60 3.69
N PHE A 27 -13.26 2.83 3.20
CA PHE A 27 -11.96 3.46 3.05
C PHE A 27 -11.38 3.85 4.42
N ALA A 28 -12.22 4.36 5.33
CA ALA A 28 -11.79 4.63 6.70
C ALA A 28 -11.32 3.35 7.41
N HIS A 29 -12.03 2.24 7.20
CA HIS A 29 -11.64 0.94 7.74
C HIS A 29 -10.28 0.49 7.18
N TYR A 30 -10.07 0.67 5.89
CA TYR A 30 -8.80 0.36 5.24
C TYR A 30 -7.64 1.15 5.86
N LEU A 31 -7.81 2.46 6.05
CA LEU A 31 -6.76 3.28 6.65
C LEU A 31 -6.46 2.87 8.10
N ARG A 32 -7.50 2.54 8.88
CA ARG A 32 -7.29 2.04 10.24
C ARG A 32 -6.53 0.73 10.27
N SER A 33 -6.82 -0.16 9.31
CA SER A 33 -6.12 -1.44 9.21
C SER A 33 -4.64 -1.24 8.86
N LEU A 34 -4.33 -0.25 8.01
CA LEU A 34 -2.94 0.13 7.75
C LEU A 34 -2.25 0.57 9.04
N GLU A 35 -2.89 1.44 9.80
CA GLU A 35 -2.32 1.95 11.05
C GLU A 35 -2.08 0.83 12.07
N GLU A 36 -2.98 -0.15 12.13
CA GLU A 36 -2.85 -1.29 13.04
C GLU A 36 -1.59 -2.12 12.77
N ASN A 37 -1.17 -2.22 11.51
CA ASN A 37 0.05 -2.93 11.17
C ASN A 37 1.30 -2.23 11.69
N TYR A 38 1.27 -0.90 11.81
CA TYR A 38 2.36 -0.14 12.39
C TYR A 38 2.33 -0.11 13.91
N ALA A 39 1.14 -0.30 14.50
CA ALA A 39 0.98 -0.29 15.95
C ALA A 39 1.75 -1.40 16.67
N ARG A 40 2.13 -2.45 15.95
CA ARG A 40 2.93 -3.55 16.50
C ARG A 40 4.39 -3.17 16.74
N GLU A 41 4.82 -2.04 16.21
CA GLU A 41 6.21 -1.55 16.34
C GLU A 41 7.25 -2.56 15.83
N GLU A 42 6.92 -3.26 14.74
CA GLU A 42 7.80 -4.23 14.09
C GLU A 42 8.18 -3.75 12.69
N GLN A 43 9.37 -4.15 12.24
CA GLN A 43 9.81 -3.88 10.87
C GLN A 43 8.95 -4.71 9.92
N ILE A 44 8.34 -4.05 8.94
CA ILE A 44 7.45 -4.68 7.96
C ILE A 44 7.78 -4.24 6.54
N ALA A 45 7.32 -5.02 5.56
CA ALA A 45 7.27 -4.61 4.16
C ALA A 45 5.85 -4.83 3.67
N LEU A 46 5.37 -3.95 2.80
CA LEU A 46 4.01 -4.00 2.30
C LEU A 46 3.98 -4.34 0.82
N VAL A 47 2.99 -5.13 0.42
CA VAL A 47 2.68 -5.38 -0.98
C VAL A 47 1.22 -5.00 -1.21
N PHE A 48 1.00 -3.96 -2.00
CA PHE A 48 -0.34 -3.56 -2.41
C PHE A 48 -0.68 -4.27 -3.71
N ASP A 49 -1.61 -5.21 -3.64
CA ASP A 49 -2.08 -5.95 -4.82
C ASP A 49 -3.32 -5.26 -5.39
N ALA A 50 -3.10 -4.48 -6.44
CA ALA A 50 -4.14 -3.70 -7.09
C ALA A 50 -4.64 -4.35 -8.40
N ARG A 51 -4.43 -5.66 -8.57
CA ARG A 51 -4.85 -6.35 -9.80
C ARG A 51 -6.36 -6.30 -10.02
N LYS A 52 -7.14 -6.24 -8.95
CA LYS A 52 -8.60 -6.18 -9.00
C LYS A 52 -9.17 -4.79 -8.77
N ALA A 53 -8.33 -3.78 -8.58
CA ALA A 53 -8.79 -2.42 -8.34
C ALA A 53 -9.42 -1.85 -9.60
N LEU A 54 -10.67 -1.44 -9.51
CA LEU A 54 -11.45 -0.97 -10.66
C LEU A 54 -11.74 0.52 -10.66
N ASP A 55 -11.80 1.13 -9.48
CA ASP A 55 -12.26 2.50 -9.33
C ASP A 55 -11.28 3.32 -8.52
N LEU A 56 -10.86 4.45 -9.11
CA LEU A 56 -9.93 5.37 -8.47
C LEU A 56 -10.57 6.74 -8.39
N ASN A 57 -11.50 6.89 -7.43
CA ASN A 57 -12.10 8.18 -7.14
C ASN A 57 -11.02 9.12 -6.61
N PRO A 58 -10.81 10.30 -7.24
CA PRO A 58 -9.79 11.26 -6.81
C PRO A 58 -9.89 11.66 -5.34
N LEU A 59 -11.09 11.71 -4.79
CA LEU A 59 -11.30 12.02 -3.37
C LEU A 59 -10.53 11.05 -2.47
N TYR A 60 -10.60 9.75 -2.77
CA TYR A 60 -9.94 8.74 -1.94
C TYR A 60 -8.44 8.71 -2.18
N GLN A 61 -7.98 9.05 -3.39
CA GLN A 61 -6.55 9.22 -3.65
C GLN A 61 -5.98 10.37 -2.83
N MET A 62 -6.73 11.47 -2.69
CA MET A 62 -6.33 12.59 -1.85
C MET A 62 -6.30 12.21 -0.37
N LYS A 63 -7.26 11.40 0.09
CA LYS A 63 -7.27 10.90 1.46
C LYS A 63 -6.09 9.99 1.74
N GLN A 64 -5.71 9.15 0.77
CA GLN A 64 -4.53 8.31 0.86
C GLN A 64 -3.25 9.15 0.99
N ALA A 65 -3.12 10.17 0.16
CA ALA A 65 -1.96 11.07 0.21
C ALA A 65 -1.87 11.81 1.54
N HIS A 66 -3.01 12.27 2.05
CA HIS A 66 -3.08 12.92 3.36
C HIS A 66 -2.65 11.97 4.48
N TRP A 67 -3.11 10.72 4.42
CA TRP A 67 -2.74 9.69 5.39
C TRP A 67 -1.22 9.44 5.36
N LEU A 68 -0.62 9.36 4.18
CA LEU A 68 0.83 9.19 4.02
C LEU A 68 1.59 10.33 4.70
N ARG A 69 1.15 11.57 4.51
CA ARG A 69 1.79 12.74 5.12
C ARG A 69 1.68 12.69 6.64
N LYS A 70 0.48 12.39 7.13
CA LYS A 70 0.20 12.34 8.57
C LYS A 70 1.04 11.27 9.27
N ASN A 71 1.27 10.14 8.61
CA ASN A 71 1.94 8.98 9.20
C ASN A 71 3.38 8.80 8.71
N LYS A 72 3.95 9.82 8.07
CA LYS A 72 5.27 9.73 7.45
C LYS A 72 6.36 9.21 8.41
N ALA A 73 6.44 9.76 9.60
CA ALA A 73 7.45 9.35 10.58
C ALA A 73 7.31 7.89 10.99
N LEU A 74 6.07 7.45 11.17
CA LEU A 74 5.76 6.07 11.53
C LEU A 74 6.15 5.10 10.42
N ILE A 75 5.82 5.47 9.17
CA ILE A 75 6.14 4.67 7.99
C ILE A 75 7.66 4.55 7.83
N GLU A 76 8.38 5.67 7.92
CA GLU A 76 9.84 5.68 7.80
C GLU A 76 10.50 4.80 8.86
N ARG A 77 9.93 4.74 10.05
CA ARG A 77 10.49 3.98 11.16
C ARG A 77 10.35 2.47 10.99
N TYR A 78 9.21 2.00 10.50
CA TYR A 78 8.90 0.57 10.49
C TYR A 78 8.80 -0.06 9.11
N CYS A 79 8.46 0.68 8.07
CA CYS A 79 8.29 0.10 6.74
C CYS A 79 9.61 0.10 5.97
N GLN A 80 10.05 -1.07 5.55
CA GLN A 80 11.32 -1.24 4.84
C GLN A 80 11.18 -1.08 3.34
N GLY A 81 9.98 -1.26 2.82
CA GLY A 81 9.71 -1.08 1.40
C GLY A 81 8.26 -1.39 1.06
N VAL A 82 7.82 -0.86 -0.06
CA VAL A 82 6.43 -1.04 -0.54
C VAL A 82 6.46 -1.46 -2.00
N ALA A 83 5.88 -2.62 -2.29
CA ALA A 83 5.68 -3.06 -3.66
C ALA A 83 4.23 -2.77 -4.08
N TYR A 84 4.06 -2.19 -5.25
CA TYR A 84 2.74 -1.95 -5.84
C TYR A 84 2.57 -2.87 -7.04
N VAL A 85 1.62 -3.79 -6.98
CA VAL A 85 1.31 -4.70 -8.10
C VAL A 85 0.16 -4.09 -8.89
N VAL A 86 0.48 -3.44 -9.99
CA VAL A 86 -0.45 -2.63 -10.77
C VAL A 86 -0.27 -2.92 -12.27
N PRO A 87 -0.94 -3.96 -12.78
CA PRO A 87 -0.77 -4.35 -14.21
C PRO A 87 -1.39 -3.36 -15.18
N ASN A 88 -2.35 -2.56 -14.74
CA ASN A 88 -3.06 -1.60 -15.58
C ASN A 88 -2.31 -0.27 -15.64
N SER A 89 -2.00 0.21 -16.85
CA SER A 89 -1.26 1.46 -17.03
C SER A 89 -2.02 2.68 -16.50
N PHE A 90 -3.35 2.66 -16.58
CA PHE A 90 -4.18 3.75 -16.03
C PHE A 90 -4.01 3.84 -14.51
N LEU A 91 -4.04 2.70 -13.82
CA LEU A 91 -3.85 2.65 -12.38
C LEU A 91 -2.44 3.12 -11.99
N ARG A 92 -1.42 2.77 -12.80
CA ARG A 92 -0.05 3.24 -12.56
C ARG A 92 0.05 4.76 -12.67
N THR A 93 -0.66 5.35 -13.64
CA THR A 93 -0.71 6.80 -13.80
C THR A 93 -1.34 7.45 -12.56
N MET A 94 -2.44 6.90 -12.06
CA MET A 94 -3.12 7.43 -10.89
C MET A 94 -2.25 7.34 -9.64
N LEU A 95 -1.51 6.25 -9.47
CA LEU A 95 -0.57 6.09 -8.37
C LEU A 95 0.52 7.16 -8.43
N GLY A 96 1.01 7.46 -9.63
CA GLY A 96 1.98 8.53 -9.84
C GLY A 96 1.45 9.90 -9.41
N LEU A 97 0.15 10.15 -9.63
CA LEU A 97 -0.47 11.41 -9.19
C LEU A 97 -0.49 11.53 -7.67
N VAL A 98 -0.78 10.44 -6.96
CA VAL A 98 -0.72 10.43 -5.49
C VAL A 98 0.67 10.84 -5.01
N PHE A 99 1.73 10.27 -5.60
CA PHE A 99 3.10 10.56 -5.18
C PHE A 99 3.60 11.93 -5.59
N LYS A 100 2.96 12.60 -6.55
CA LYS A 100 3.24 14.01 -6.82
C LYS A 100 2.73 14.91 -5.70
N ILE A 101 1.61 14.52 -5.08
CA ILE A 101 1.02 15.26 -3.96
C ILE A 101 1.81 15.00 -2.69
N GLN A 102 2.11 13.73 -2.44
CA GLN A 102 2.86 13.30 -1.26
C GLN A 102 3.82 12.17 -1.65
N PRO A 103 5.11 12.45 -1.78
CA PRO A 103 6.10 11.42 -2.12
C PRO A 103 6.09 10.27 -1.12
N ASN A 104 6.36 9.07 -1.63
CA ASN A 104 6.44 7.89 -0.76
C ASN A 104 7.67 8.03 0.14
N PRO A 105 7.50 7.92 1.48
CA PRO A 105 8.61 8.15 2.42
C PRO A 105 9.64 7.01 2.49
N VAL A 106 9.38 5.87 1.84
CA VAL A 106 10.27 4.70 1.89
C VAL A 106 10.50 4.16 0.48
N PRO A 107 11.52 3.28 0.28
CA PRO A 107 11.74 2.68 -1.03
C PRO A 107 10.49 1.97 -1.53
N PHE A 108 10.16 2.18 -2.80
CA PHE A 108 9.01 1.51 -3.41
C PHE A 108 9.31 1.14 -4.85
N LYS A 109 8.55 0.17 -5.36
CA LYS A 109 8.68 -0.25 -6.75
C LYS A 109 7.32 -0.75 -7.26
N VAL A 110 7.07 -0.55 -8.56
CA VAL A 110 5.83 -0.96 -9.20
C VAL A 110 6.09 -2.20 -10.06
N PHE A 111 5.21 -3.19 -9.94
CA PHE A 111 5.32 -4.48 -10.64
C PHE A 111 4.05 -4.79 -11.40
N GLU A 112 4.17 -5.58 -12.47
CA GLU A 112 3.02 -6.04 -13.24
C GLU A 112 2.45 -7.36 -12.69
N ASN A 113 3.26 -8.15 -11.95
CA ASN A 113 2.78 -9.40 -11.37
C ASN A 113 3.09 -9.49 -9.88
N LEU A 114 2.29 -10.29 -9.19
CA LEU A 114 2.36 -10.42 -7.74
C LEU A 114 3.66 -11.08 -7.28
N ASP A 115 4.11 -12.13 -7.95
CA ASP A 115 5.29 -12.87 -7.52
C ASP A 115 6.54 -11.98 -7.50
N ALA A 116 6.74 -11.17 -8.52
CA ALA A 116 7.86 -10.22 -8.56
C ALA A 116 7.80 -9.21 -7.43
N GLY A 117 6.59 -8.72 -7.13
CA GLY A 117 6.37 -7.79 -6.01
C GLY A 117 6.70 -8.42 -4.66
N LEU A 118 6.28 -9.66 -4.45
CA LEU A 118 6.54 -10.39 -3.20
C LEU A 118 8.04 -10.61 -3.00
N VAL A 119 8.75 -11.05 -4.05
CA VAL A 119 10.19 -11.29 -3.98
C VAL A 119 10.94 -10.00 -3.63
N TRP A 120 10.61 -8.90 -4.30
CA TRP A 120 11.27 -7.62 -4.04
C TRP A 120 11.01 -7.11 -2.62
N ALA A 121 9.75 -7.16 -2.17
CA ALA A 121 9.39 -6.68 -0.83
C ALA A 121 10.09 -7.50 0.25
N ALA A 122 10.14 -8.81 0.09
CA ALA A 122 10.86 -9.69 1.02
C ALA A 122 12.35 -9.31 1.07
N SER A 123 12.95 -8.98 -0.07
CA SER A 123 14.37 -8.59 -0.12
C SER A 123 14.64 -7.29 0.65
N GLN A 124 13.67 -6.38 0.73
CA GLN A 124 13.81 -5.14 1.48
C GLN A 124 13.90 -5.41 2.99
N LEU A 125 13.21 -6.44 3.47
CA LEU A 125 13.32 -6.85 4.88
C LEU A 125 14.69 -7.43 5.20
N GLU A 126 15.31 -8.11 4.26
CA GLU A 126 16.63 -8.72 4.43
C GLU A 126 17.77 -7.72 4.29
N ALA A 127 17.53 -6.58 3.65
CA ALA A 127 18.55 -5.57 3.35
C ALA A 127 18.96 -4.70 4.54
N GLN A 128 18.50 -5.02 5.73
CA GLN A 128 18.75 -4.24 6.93
C GLN A 128 20.04 -4.59 7.65
#